data_1537870349f700e431a08fcfbd7365cb
#
_entry.id   1537870349f700e431a08fcfbd7365cb
#
_cell.length_a   1.000
_cell.length_b   1.000
_cell.length_c   1.000
_cell.angle_alpha   90.00
_cell.angle_beta   90.00
_cell.angle_gamma   90.00
#
_symmetry.space_group_name_H-M   'P 1'
#
loop_
_entity.id
_entity.type
_entity.pdbx_description
1 polymer ?
#
loop_
_entity_poly.entity_id
_entity_poly.type
_entity_poly.pdbx_seq_one_letter_code
_entity_poly.pdbx_strand_id
1 'polypeptide(L)'
;AEFIVFRLMGYLAIACTYVIALSLVVGLIASLLGPGDQIIRLSDLPVWLGIGFATTLVLAAYGSIFNAMGLISPKYGVYLCIVFGIWEFMMGSFSIVNPNWTVASVSISHWALQMIDAMVLLAWPDTIQWAEMDNAFGIDSGLSVFWQPPVHTLGTASAGVALLNSVLVLLMVSVAWIFIAKSVFSRREIM
;
A
#
# COMPACT_ATOMS: atom_id res chain seq x y z
N ALA A 1 -10.33 -15.44 21.83
CA ALA A 1 -10.53 -14.40 20.79
C ALA A 1 -9.57 -13.22 20.99
N GLU A 2 -9.30 -12.79 22.20
CA GLU A 2 -8.38 -11.66 22.49
C GLU A 2 -6.94 -11.94 22.06
N PHE A 3 -6.47 -13.17 22.22
CA PHE A 3 -5.12 -13.57 21.82
C PHE A 3 -4.78 -13.24 20.35
N ILE A 4 -5.74 -13.41 19.44
CA ILE A 4 -5.55 -13.11 18.00
C ILE A 4 -5.31 -11.62 17.77
N VAL A 5 -6.11 -10.80 18.45
CA VAL A 5 -6.01 -9.34 18.37
C VAL A 5 -4.67 -8.88 18.95
N PHE A 6 -4.29 -9.39 20.12
CA PHE A 6 -2.99 -9.06 20.73
C PHE A 6 -1.80 -9.48 19.88
N ARG A 7 -1.85 -10.67 19.27
CA ARG A 7 -0.81 -11.11 18.33
C ARG A 7 -0.69 -10.19 17.12
N LEU A 8 -1.83 -9.81 16.52
CA LEU A 8 -1.84 -8.88 15.40
C LEU A 8 -1.34 -7.49 15.81
N MET A 9 -1.77 -7.00 16.97
CA MET A 9 -1.33 -5.71 17.51
C MET A 9 0.19 -5.70 17.78
N GLY A 10 0.74 -6.77 18.35
CA GLY A 10 2.19 -6.91 18.57
C GLY A 10 2.97 -6.89 17.25
N TYR A 11 2.50 -7.63 16.24
CA TYR A 11 3.09 -7.58 14.91
C TYR A 11 3.03 -6.17 14.31
N LEU A 12 1.85 -5.54 14.33
CA LEU A 12 1.68 -4.21 13.77
C LEU A 12 2.50 -3.16 14.50
N ALA A 13 2.59 -3.21 15.82
CA ALA A 13 3.40 -2.28 16.60
C ALA A 13 4.86 -2.29 16.14
N ILE A 14 5.44 -3.48 15.96
CA ILE A 14 6.82 -3.62 15.50
C ILE A 14 6.95 -3.19 14.04
N ALA A 15 6.13 -3.74 13.15
CA ALA A 15 6.23 -3.49 11.71
C ALA A 15 5.97 -2.02 11.37
N CYS A 16 4.95 -1.38 11.97
CA CYS A 16 4.65 0.04 11.76
C CYS A 16 5.78 0.94 12.27
N THR A 17 6.37 0.62 13.42
CA THR A 17 7.52 1.38 13.93
C THR A 17 8.70 1.34 12.95
N TYR A 18 9.02 0.17 12.42
CA TYR A 18 10.08 0.03 11.41
C TYR A 18 9.78 0.80 10.13
N VAL A 19 8.57 0.67 9.61
CA VAL A 19 8.17 1.33 8.36
C VAL A 19 8.18 2.84 8.49
N ILE A 20 7.61 3.37 9.58
CA ILE A 20 7.60 4.82 9.82
C ILE A 20 9.02 5.34 10.00
N ALA A 21 9.86 4.66 10.80
CA ALA A 21 11.25 5.04 10.98
C ALA A 21 12.01 5.03 9.65
N LEU A 22 11.84 3.97 8.84
CA LEU A 22 12.49 3.87 7.54
C LEU A 22 12.00 4.96 6.58
N SER A 23 10.70 5.22 6.51
CA SER A 23 10.14 6.29 5.68
C SER A 23 10.67 7.66 6.08
N LEU A 24 10.80 7.94 7.37
CA LEU A 24 11.40 9.19 7.85
C LEU A 24 12.88 9.31 7.48
N VAL A 25 13.66 8.23 7.66
CA VAL A 25 15.09 8.22 7.31
C VAL A 25 15.28 8.44 5.81
N VAL A 26 14.54 7.69 4.98
CA VAL A 26 14.59 7.85 3.51
C VAL A 26 14.12 9.24 3.10
N GLY A 27 13.06 9.75 3.71
CA GLY A 27 12.55 11.10 3.46
C GLY A 27 13.57 12.18 3.81
N LEU A 28 14.27 12.05 4.92
CA LEU A 28 15.35 12.98 5.30
C LEU A 28 16.52 12.92 4.33
N ILE A 29 16.95 11.70 3.94
CA ILE A 29 18.04 11.54 2.96
C ILE A 29 17.62 12.14 1.61
N ALA A 30 16.41 11.87 1.14
CA ALA A 30 15.90 12.43 -0.11
C ALA A 30 15.79 13.95 -0.06
N SER A 31 15.38 14.52 1.07
CA SER A 31 15.30 15.97 1.27
C SER A 31 16.67 16.66 1.29
N LEU A 32 17.73 15.94 1.71
CA LEU A 32 19.10 16.46 1.75
C LEU A 32 19.86 16.29 0.44
N LEU A 33 19.62 15.18 -0.29
CA LEU A 33 20.37 14.81 -1.50
C LEU A 33 19.59 15.08 -2.79
N GLY A 34 18.32 15.48 -2.69
CA GLY A 34 17.49 15.75 -3.86
C GLY A 34 17.99 16.95 -4.68
N PRO A 35 17.83 16.93 -6.01
CA PRO A 35 18.18 18.06 -6.87
C PRO A 35 17.31 19.26 -6.54
N GLY A 36 17.92 20.43 -6.34
CA GLY A 36 17.21 21.68 -6.09
C GLY A 36 18.10 22.75 -5.46
N ASP A 37 17.63 23.98 -5.49
CA ASP A 37 18.35 25.15 -4.97
C ASP A 37 18.29 25.26 -3.43
N GLN A 38 17.47 24.43 -2.78
CA GLN A 38 17.30 24.43 -1.33
C GLN A 38 18.08 23.27 -0.69
N ILE A 39 18.84 23.59 0.33
CA ILE A 39 19.65 22.59 1.09
C ILE A 39 18.76 21.52 1.75
N ILE A 40 17.55 21.88 2.18
CA ILE A 40 16.58 20.96 2.81
C ILE A 40 15.19 21.24 2.23
N ARG A 41 14.62 20.24 1.58
CA ARG A 41 13.28 20.32 0.99
C ARG A 41 12.22 19.75 1.93
N LEU A 42 11.83 20.57 2.91
CA LEU A 42 10.78 20.15 3.87
C LEU A 42 9.41 19.95 3.21
N SER A 43 9.18 20.50 2.01
CA SER A 43 7.98 20.26 1.20
C SER A 43 7.76 18.81 0.82
N ASP A 44 8.83 18.00 0.80
CA ASP A 44 8.75 16.60 0.42
C ASP A 44 8.38 15.68 1.61
N LEU A 45 8.51 16.19 2.84
CA LEU A 45 8.23 15.42 4.05
C LEU A 45 6.80 14.84 4.12
N PRO A 46 5.73 15.57 3.73
CA PRO A 46 4.38 15.04 3.71
C PRO A 46 4.23 13.81 2.81
N VAL A 47 4.95 13.75 1.68
CA VAL A 47 4.92 12.59 0.76
C VAL A 47 5.49 11.36 1.43
N TRP A 48 6.64 11.48 2.08
CA TRP A 48 7.30 10.38 2.78
C TRP A 48 6.50 9.87 3.97
N LEU A 49 5.88 10.79 4.73
CA LEU A 49 4.93 10.42 5.79
C LEU A 49 3.69 9.72 5.21
N GLY A 50 3.19 10.20 4.09
CA GLY A 50 2.09 9.58 3.36
C GLY A 50 2.41 8.16 2.91
N ILE A 51 3.59 7.93 2.35
CA ILE A 51 4.09 6.59 1.96
C ILE A 51 4.17 5.68 3.20
N GLY A 52 4.72 6.18 4.30
CA GLY A 52 4.77 5.45 5.58
C GLY A 52 3.39 5.07 6.08
N PHE A 53 2.43 5.98 6.02
CA PHE A 53 1.04 5.74 6.41
C PHE A 53 0.36 4.73 5.48
N ALA A 54 0.51 4.86 4.16
CA ALA A 54 -0.02 3.89 3.19
C ALA A 54 0.52 2.49 3.46
N THR A 55 1.83 2.37 3.62
CA THR A 55 2.49 1.08 3.91
C THR A 55 2.00 0.48 5.23
N THR A 56 1.75 1.30 6.25
CA THR A 56 1.18 0.86 7.53
C THR A 56 -0.21 0.24 7.36
N LEU A 57 -1.09 0.86 6.56
CA LEU A 57 -2.42 0.31 6.27
C LEU A 57 -2.33 -0.99 5.46
N VAL A 58 -1.42 -1.05 4.51
CA VAL A 58 -1.16 -2.27 3.72
C VAL A 58 -0.68 -3.40 4.62
N LEU A 59 0.24 -3.13 5.55
CA LEU A 59 0.71 -4.10 6.54
C LEU A 59 -0.43 -4.58 7.46
N ALA A 60 -1.37 -3.69 7.83
CA ALA A 60 -2.55 -4.08 8.60
C ALA A 60 -3.46 -5.02 7.81
N ALA A 61 -3.68 -4.75 6.52
CA ALA A 61 -4.47 -5.60 5.64
C ALA A 61 -3.82 -6.98 5.45
N TYR A 62 -2.56 -7.04 5.04
CA TYR A 62 -1.84 -8.31 4.88
C TYR A 62 -1.70 -9.07 6.19
N GLY A 63 -1.36 -8.40 7.28
CA GLY A 63 -1.22 -9.00 8.60
C GLY A 63 -2.52 -9.65 9.08
N SER A 64 -3.68 -9.02 8.84
CA SER A 64 -4.98 -9.59 9.18
C SER A 64 -5.31 -10.82 8.33
N ILE A 65 -5.03 -10.79 7.03
CA ILE A 65 -5.24 -11.91 6.11
C ILE A 65 -4.34 -13.10 6.49
N PHE A 66 -3.04 -12.87 6.65
CA PHE A 66 -2.09 -13.94 6.98
C PHE A 66 -2.37 -14.56 8.34
N ASN A 67 -2.76 -13.74 9.32
CA ASN A 67 -3.21 -14.23 10.61
C ASN A 67 -4.46 -15.13 10.48
N ALA A 68 -5.43 -14.73 9.69
CA ALA A 68 -6.64 -15.51 9.43
C ALA A 68 -6.34 -16.81 8.67
N MET A 69 -5.51 -16.77 7.63
CA MET A 69 -5.11 -17.96 6.86
C MET A 69 -4.43 -19.01 7.74
N GLY A 70 -3.54 -18.59 8.65
CA GLY A 70 -2.91 -19.48 9.61
C GLY A 70 -3.91 -20.15 10.57
N LEU A 71 -5.00 -19.46 10.90
CA LEU A 71 -6.07 -20.01 11.74
C LEU A 71 -7.04 -20.91 10.95
N ILE A 72 -7.38 -20.55 9.72
CA ILE A 72 -8.27 -21.33 8.85
C ILE A 72 -7.66 -22.71 8.58
N SER A 73 -6.38 -22.74 8.27
CA SER A 73 -5.68 -23.99 7.95
C SER A 73 -4.30 -24.06 8.61
N PRO A 74 -4.19 -24.54 9.87
CA PRO A 74 -2.92 -24.60 10.57
C PRO A 74 -1.84 -25.41 9.86
N LYS A 75 -2.24 -26.44 9.11
CA LYS A 75 -1.32 -27.29 8.36
C LYS A 75 -0.86 -26.66 7.05
N TYR A 76 -1.74 -25.94 6.36
CA TYR A 76 -1.51 -25.41 5.01
C TYR A 76 -1.51 -23.88 4.95
N GLY A 77 -1.62 -23.19 6.09
CA GLY A 77 -1.72 -21.72 6.13
C GLY A 77 -0.55 -21.01 5.43
N VAL A 78 0.67 -21.54 5.55
CA VAL A 78 1.85 -20.98 4.88
C VAL A 78 1.70 -21.07 3.36
N TYR A 79 1.22 -22.19 2.84
CA TYR A 79 1.00 -22.35 1.39
C TYR A 79 -0.09 -21.41 0.88
N LEU A 80 -1.16 -21.21 1.65
CA LEU A 80 -2.21 -20.24 1.33
C LEU A 80 -1.66 -18.81 1.27
N CYS A 81 -0.79 -18.45 2.21
CA CYS A 81 -0.12 -17.15 2.21
C CYS A 81 0.78 -16.96 0.98
N ILE A 82 1.51 -18.01 0.57
CA ILE A 82 2.36 -17.96 -0.64
C ILE A 82 1.50 -17.78 -1.89
N VAL A 83 0.45 -18.58 -2.06
CA VAL A 83 -0.47 -18.47 -3.22
C VAL A 83 -1.11 -17.09 -3.27
N PHE A 84 -1.56 -16.58 -2.13
CA PHE A 84 -2.10 -15.23 -2.03
C PHE A 84 -1.05 -14.16 -2.36
N GLY A 85 0.19 -14.31 -1.89
CA GLY A 85 1.29 -13.40 -2.22
C GLY A 85 1.61 -13.36 -3.71
N ILE A 86 1.60 -14.52 -4.39
CA ILE A 86 1.77 -14.60 -5.85
C ILE A 86 0.62 -13.88 -6.56
N TRP A 87 -0.62 -14.13 -6.12
CA TRP A 87 -1.80 -13.43 -6.64
C TRP A 87 -1.66 -11.91 -6.51
N GLU A 88 -1.31 -11.41 -5.33
CA GLU A 88 -1.13 -9.98 -5.06
C GLU A 88 -0.01 -9.37 -5.91
N PHE A 89 1.11 -10.08 -6.06
CA PHE A 89 2.20 -9.63 -6.91
C PHE A 89 1.76 -9.50 -8.39
N MET A 90 1.03 -10.48 -8.89
CA MET A 90 0.49 -10.43 -10.26
C MET A 90 -0.52 -9.29 -10.41
N MET A 91 -1.47 -9.16 -9.49
CA MET A 91 -2.49 -8.11 -9.56
C MET A 91 -1.90 -6.71 -9.40
N GLY A 92 -0.91 -6.53 -8.54
CA GLY A 92 -0.17 -5.27 -8.41
C GLY A 92 0.52 -4.89 -9.73
N SER A 93 1.20 -5.84 -10.37
CA SER A 93 1.83 -5.62 -11.66
C SER A 93 0.81 -5.27 -12.77
N PHE A 94 -0.32 -5.96 -12.80
CA PHE A 94 -1.39 -5.65 -13.76
C PHE A 94 -2.05 -4.29 -13.49
N SER A 95 -2.16 -3.87 -12.24
CA SER A 95 -2.66 -2.53 -11.88
C SER A 95 -1.78 -1.41 -12.44
N ILE A 96 -0.47 -1.62 -12.50
CA ILE A 96 0.47 -0.66 -13.07
C ILE A 96 0.29 -0.57 -14.60
N VAL A 97 0.16 -1.73 -15.27
CA VAL A 97 0.07 -1.79 -16.75
C VAL A 97 -1.32 -1.38 -17.25
N ASN A 98 -2.37 -1.74 -16.53
CA ASN A 98 -3.76 -1.46 -16.93
C ASN A 98 -4.61 -1.06 -15.70
N PRO A 99 -4.52 0.20 -15.27
CA PRO A 99 -5.17 0.69 -14.06
C PRO A 99 -6.70 0.64 -14.10
N ASN A 100 -7.30 0.62 -15.29
CA ASN A 100 -8.76 0.54 -15.47
C ASN A 100 -9.30 -0.90 -15.39
N TRP A 101 -8.44 -1.88 -15.15
CA TRP A 101 -8.86 -3.27 -15.08
C TRP A 101 -9.56 -3.55 -13.74
N THR A 102 -10.86 -3.78 -13.82
CA THR A 102 -11.72 -4.00 -12.64
C THR A 102 -11.30 -5.20 -11.78
N VAL A 103 -10.68 -6.23 -12.38
CA VAL A 103 -10.19 -7.40 -11.64
C VAL A 103 -9.05 -7.04 -10.69
N ALA A 104 -8.21 -6.06 -11.04
CA ALA A 104 -7.12 -5.60 -10.19
C ALA A 104 -7.62 -4.96 -8.89
N SER A 105 -8.83 -4.39 -8.89
CA SER A 105 -9.43 -3.76 -7.69
C SER A 105 -9.75 -4.76 -6.57
N VAL A 106 -9.68 -6.06 -6.82
CA VAL A 106 -9.80 -7.10 -5.78
C VAL A 106 -8.52 -7.24 -4.97
N SER A 107 -7.38 -6.71 -5.43
CA SER A 107 -6.09 -6.80 -4.75
C SER A 107 -5.86 -5.66 -3.78
N ILE A 108 -5.12 -5.93 -2.71
CA ILE A 108 -4.63 -4.92 -1.76
C ILE A 108 -3.62 -4.00 -2.46
N SER A 109 -2.77 -4.57 -3.31
CA SER A 109 -1.75 -3.84 -4.06
C SER A 109 -2.33 -2.74 -4.94
N HIS A 110 -3.49 -2.97 -5.56
CA HIS A 110 -4.19 -1.95 -6.35
C HIS A 110 -4.54 -0.72 -5.50
N TRP A 111 -5.17 -0.93 -4.35
CA TRP A 111 -5.58 0.16 -3.46
C TRP A 111 -4.39 0.84 -2.79
N ALA A 112 -3.32 0.09 -2.51
CA ALA A 112 -2.07 0.64 -2.02
C ALA A 112 -1.43 1.60 -3.03
N LEU A 113 -1.33 1.20 -4.30
CA LEU A 113 -0.81 2.03 -5.38
C LEU A 113 -1.67 3.27 -5.57
N GLN A 114 -3.00 3.11 -5.65
CA GLN A 114 -3.92 4.24 -5.78
C GLN A 114 -3.80 5.23 -4.63
N MET A 115 -3.61 4.74 -3.40
CA MET A 115 -3.42 5.59 -2.22
C MET A 115 -2.13 6.39 -2.30
N ILE A 116 -1.01 5.75 -2.68
CA ILE A 116 0.28 6.41 -2.84
C ILE A 116 0.20 7.48 -3.95
N ASP A 117 -0.37 7.12 -5.10
CA ASP A 117 -0.55 8.04 -6.22
C ASP A 117 -1.39 9.26 -5.83
N ALA A 118 -2.48 9.05 -5.11
CA ALA A 118 -3.32 10.13 -4.63
C ALA A 118 -2.56 11.07 -3.68
N MET A 119 -1.72 10.52 -2.80
CA MET A 119 -0.89 11.32 -1.89
C MET A 119 0.18 12.12 -2.63
N VAL A 120 0.83 11.51 -3.63
CA VAL A 120 1.81 12.19 -4.47
C VAL A 120 1.17 13.34 -5.23
N LEU A 121 0.00 13.13 -5.85
CA LEU A 121 -0.74 14.18 -6.56
C LEU A 121 -1.20 15.33 -5.66
N LEU A 122 -1.59 15.02 -4.43
CA LEU A 122 -1.98 16.05 -3.46
C LEU A 122 -0.79 16.89 -2.99
N ALA A 123 0.39 16.26 -2.85
CA ALA A 123 1.59 16.93 -2.39
C ALA A 123 2.34 17.64 -3.54
N TRP A 124 2.33 17.04 -4.73
CA TRP A 124 3.01 17.55 -5.93
C TRP A 124 2.05 17.55 -7.11
N PRO A 125 1.16 18.53 -7.23
CA PRO A 125 0.14 18.59 -8.29
C PRO A 125 0.75 18.70 -9.69
N ASP A 126 1.98 19.21 -9.81
CA ASP A 126 2.69 19.37 -11.10
C ASP A 126 3.34 18.09 -11.62
N THR A 127 3.24 16.97 -10.89
CA THR A 127 3.86 15.68 -11.26
C THR A 127 3.35 15.17 -12.61
N ILE A 128 2.12 15.48 -12.98
CA ILE A 128 1.51 15.13 -14.27
C ILE A 128 2.27 15.79 -15.41
N GLN A 129 2.60 17.08 -15.27
CA GLN A 129 3.31 17.83 -16.31
C GLN A 129 4.72 17.28 -16.54
N TRP A 130 5.39 16.82 -15.48
CA TRP A 130 6.72 16.22 -15.62
C TRP A 130 6.66 14.88 -16.36
N ALA A 131 5.66 14.06 -16.11
CA ALA A 131 5.46 12.81 -16.84
C ALA A 131 5.13 13.03 -18.31
N GLU A 132 4.33 14.04 -18.63
CA GLU A 132 4.05 14.44 -20.01
C GLU A 132 5.30 14.96 -20.72
N MET A 133 6.13 15.73 -20.03
CA MET A 133 7.42 16.21 -20.54
C MET A 133 8.39 15.05 -20.80
N ASP A 134 8.48 14.07 -19.90
CA ASP A 134 9.35 12.90 -20.05
C ASP A 134 8.95 12.10 -21.30
N ASN A 135 7.67 11.88 -21.51
CA ASN A 135 7.13 11.25 -22.71
C ASN A 135 7.38 12.08 -23.99
N ALA A 136 7.30 13.41 -23.91
CA ALA A 136 7.51 14.30 -25.04
C ALA A 136 8.98 14.36 -25.48
N PHE A 137 9.93 14.22 -24.54
CA PHE A 137 11.36 14.24 -24.84
C PHE A 137 11.93 12.86 -25.20
N GLY A 138 11.11 11.79 -25.16
CA GLY A 138 11.54 10.44 -25.51
C GLY A 138 12.65 9.91 -24.57
N ILE A 139 12.77 10.45 -23.38
CA ILE A 139 13.68 9.97 -22.34
C ILE A 139 13.04 8.70 -21.79
N ASP A 140 13.24 7.59 -22.48
CA ASP A 140 12.94 6.26 -21.96
C ASP A 140 13.97 5.93 -20.88
N SER A 141 13.92 6.71 -19.83
CA SER A 141 14.66 6.42 -18.61
C SER A 141 13.98 5.17 -18.06
N GLY A 142 14.55 4.02 -18.02
CA GLY A 142 13.95 2.78 -17.48
C GLY A 142 13.26 2.94 -16.11
N LEU A 143 13.26 4.13 -15.53
CA LEU A 143 12.46 4.62 -14.43
C LEU A 143 10.97 4.71 -14.80
N SER A 144 10.58 4.91 -16.05
CA SER A 144 9.17 4.92 -16.49
C SER A 144 8.49 3.58 -16.28
N VAL A 145 9.25 2.48 -16.24
CA VAL A 145 8.73 1.15 -15.92
C VAL A 145 8.41 1.03 -14.42
N PHE A 146 9.16 1.72 -13.57
CA PHE A 146 8.98 1.69 -12.11
C PHE A 146 8.21 2.89 -11.56
N TRP A 147 8.23 4.00 -12.27
CA TRP A 147 7.53 5.23 -11.94
C TRP A 147 6.55 5.57 -13.04
N GLN A 148 5.42 4.93 -13.05
CA GLN A 148 4.32 5.40 -13.88
C GLN A 148 3.63 6.57 -13.17
N PRO A 149 3.23 7.61 -13.95
CA PRO A 149 2.53 8.74 -13.35
C PRO A 149 1.30 8.28 -12.56
N PRO A 150 1.07 8.84 -11.40
CA PRO A 150 -0.05 8.47 -10.52
C PRO A 150 -1.44 8.51 -11.17
N VAL A 151 -1.59 9.25 -12.25
CA VAL A 151 -2.84 9.35 -13.04
C VAL A 151 -3.38 8.00 -13.50
N HIS A 152 -2.52 7.01 -13.67
CA HIS A 152 -2.93 5.70 -14.18
C HIS A 152 -3.78 4.90 -13.18
N THR A 153 -3.57 5.07 -11.88
CA THR A 153 -4.30 4.32 -10.86
C THR A 153 -5.53 5.05 -10.34
N LEU A 154 -5.65 6.36 -10.59
CA LEU A 154 -6.79 7.16 -10.16
C LEU A 154 -8.03 6.97 -11.06
N GLY A 155 -7.84 6.56 -12.29
CA GLY A 155 -8.92 6.52 -13.28
C GLY A 155 -9.57 7.91 -13.44
N THR A 156 -10.89 7.99 -13.25
CA THR A 156 -11.67 9.24 -13.32
C THR A 156 -11.86 9.93 -11.97
N ALA A 157 -11.37 9.35 -10.88
CA ALA A 157 -11.56 9.89 -9.54
C ALA A 157 -10.60 11.06 -9.26
N SER A 158 -11.05 12.08 -8.51
CA SER A 158 -10.14 13.08 -7.97
C SER A 158 -9.21 12.46 -6.93
N ALA A 159 -7.99 13.02 -6.77
CA ALA A 159 -7.00 12.51 -5.82
C ALA A 159 -7.55 12.36 -4.39
N GLY A 160 -8.36 13.31 -3.91
CA GLY A 160 -8.97 13.23 -2.60
C GLY A 160 -9.98 12.08 -2.46
N VAL A 161 -10.81 11.84 -3.49
CA VAL A 161 -11.77 10.73 -3.51
C VAL A 161 -11.02 9.40 -3.62
N ALA A 162 -9.99 9.31 -4.46
CA ALA A 162 -9.17 8.11 -4.60
C ALA A 162 -8.47 7.75 -3.28
N LEU A 163 -7.91 8.75 -2.58
CA LEU A 163 -7.31 8.58 -1.26
C LEU A 163 -8.32 8.03 -0.26
N LEU A 164 -9.48 8.67 -0.15
CA LEU A 164 -10.53 8.25 0.79
C LEU A 164 -11.00 6.81 0.50
N ASN A 165 -11.28 6.49 -0.76
CA ASN A 165 -11.70 5.16 -1.16
C ASN A 165 -10.65 4.10 -0.83
N SER A 166 -9.37 4.36 -1.12
CA SER A 166 -8.28 3.44 -0.83
C SER A 166 -8.13 3.17 0.67
N VAL A 167 -8.18 4.22 1.48
CA VAL A 167 -8.13 4.10 2.96
C VAL A 167 -9.31 3.27 3.46
N LEU A 168 -10.53 3.57 3.00
CA LEU A 168 -11.73 2.86 3.42
C LEU A 168 -11.68 1.38 3.03
N VAL A 169 -11.25 1.06 1.81
CA VAL A 169 -11.15 -0.34 1.36
C VAL A 169 -10.10 -1.10 2.16
N LEU A 170 -8.91 -0.54 2.37
CA LEU A 170 -7.86 -1.19 3.15
C LEU A 170 -8.28 -1.43 4.62
N LEU A 171 -8.98 -0.48 5.22
CA LEU A 171 -9.56 -0.64 6.56
C LEU A 171 -10.66 -1.71 6.58
N MET A 172 -11.59 -1.69 5.62
CA MET A 172 -12.66 -2.69 5.52
C MET A 172 -12.10 -4.10 5.34
N VAL A 173 -11.10 -4.27 4.50
CA VAL A 173 -10.40 -5.56 4.31
C VAL A 173 -9.78 -6.02 5.62
N SER A 174 -9.04 -5.14 6.29
CA SER A 174 -8.39 -5.45 7.57
C SER A 174 -9.41 -5.91 8.63
N VAL A 175 -10.48 -5.14 8.80
CA VAL A 175 -11.55 -5.43 9.77
C VAL A 175 -12.28 -6.73 9.42
N ALA A 176 -12.65 -6.93 8.16
CA ALA A 176 -13.34 -8.15 7.71
C ALA A 176 -12.52 -9.41 8.03
N TRP A 177 -11.21 -9.40 7.74
CA TRP A 177 -10.33 -10.54 8.01
C TRP A 177 -10.09 -10.77 9.51
N ILE A 178 -10.08 -9.72 10.33
CA ILE A 178 -10.06 -9.86 11.80
C ILE A 178 -11.33 -10.56 12.30
N PHE A 179 -12.50 -10.19 11.77
CA PHE A 179 -13.75 -10.85 12.13
C PHE A 179 -13.79 -12.31 11.68
N ILE A 180 -13.30 -12.63 10.48
CA ILE A 180 -13.18 -14.00 9.99
C ILE A 180 -12.26 -14.79 10.92
N ALA A 181 -11.07 -14.27 11.24
CA ALA A 181 -10.12 -14.90 12.15
C ALA A 181 -10.74 -15.18 13.52
N LYS A 182 -11.44 -14.20 14.10
CA LYS A 182 -12.15 -14.33 15.38
C LYS A 182 -13.22 -15.42 15.33
N SER A 183 -14.02 -15.44 14.26
CA SER A 183 -15.10 -16.44 14.08
C SER A 183 -14.55 -17.86 13.95
N VAL A 184 -13.48 -18.05 13.19
CA VAL A 184 -12.83 -19.37 13.04
C VAL A 184 -12.24 -19.85 14.36
N PHE A 185 -11.61 -18.96 15.10
CA PHE A 185 -10.99 -19.29 16.38
C PHE A 185 -12.05 -19.70 17.43
N SER A 186 -13.13 -18.91 17.58
CA SER A 186 -14.17 -19.21 18.55
C SER A 186 -14.88 -20.54 18.29
N ARG A 187 -15.03 -20.95 17.02
CA ARG A 187 -15.60 -22.26 16.69
C ARG A 187 -14.69 -23.42 17.06
N ARG A 188 -13.38 -23.22 17.13
CA ARG A 188 -12.41 -24.27 17.51
C ARG A 188 -12.24 -24.44 19.01
N GLU A 189 -12.47 -23.37 19.78
CA GLU A 189 -12.43 -23.44 21.25
C GLU A 189 -13.62 -24.22 21.82
N ILE A 190 -14.71 -24.38 21.05
CA ILE A 190 -15.95 -25.08 21.49
C ILE A 190 -15.92 -26.59 21.14
N MET A 191 -14.97 -27.04 20.33
CA MET A 191 -14.76 -28.47 20.01
C MET A 191 -13.62 -29.06 20.83
#